data_1b6d406b02fe89649d58162214b4758c
#
_entry.id   1b6d406b02fe89649d58162214b4758c
#
_cell.length_a   1.000
_cell.length_b   1.000
_cell.length_c   1.000
_cell.angle_alpha   90.00
_cell.angle_beta   90.00
_cell.angle_gamma   90.00
#
_symmetry.space_group_name_H-M   'P 1'
#
loop_
_entity.id
_entity.type
_entity.pdbx_description
1 polymer ?
#
loop_
_entity_poly.entity_id
_entity_poly.type
_entity_poly.pdbx_seq_one_letter_code
_entity_poly.pdbx_strand_id
1 'polypeptide(L)'
;NAFVKGADIGWLPQMEATGYTFYDQDGTEKECLQLLKDRGMNSVRLRVWVNPNTDKASGHCSKEETVAMALRAQKMGMRVMINFHYSDSWADPAKQTKPAAWATHTFSQLLDDVYNHTQEVLNALKTAGVTPEWVQIGNEIPGGMLWPEGSTNNWKQLGQLLNKGYDATKAVDKNIKVIVHVDEGNNNTKFRTFFDNATSQNVKYDIIGLSYYPFWIKKDYTETIADLEFNLNDM
;
A
#
# COMPACT_ATOMS: atom_id res chain seq x y z
N ASN A 1 1.86 22.73 2.86
CA ASN A 1 1.25 21.43 3.21
C ASN A 1 1.78 20.96 4.55
N ALA A 2 0.89 20.54 5.46
CA ALA A 2 1.31 20.00 6.76
C ALA A 2 2.05 18.65 6.55
N PHE A 3 3.05 18.39 7.41
CA PHE A 3 3.74 17.10 7.44
C PHE A 3 2.72 15.96 7.61
N VAL A 4 2.88 14.87 6.85
CA VAL A 4 1.96 13.73 6.90
C VAL A 4 2.31 12.85 8.09
N LYS A 5 1.36 12.71 9.01
CA LYS A 5 1.41 11.79 10.14
C LYS A 5 0.26 10.82 9.98
N GLY A 6 0.56 9.61 9.60
CA GLY A 6 -0.46 8.62 9.27
C GLY A 6 -0.39 7.36 10.11
N ALA A 7 -1.46 6.58 10.05
CA ALA A 7 -1.52 5.23 10.60
C ALA A 7 -2.06 4.27 9.55
N ASP A 8 -1.51 3.05 9.50
CA ASP A 8 -2.10 1.95 8.76
C ASP A 8 -3.22 1.34 9.61
N ILE A 9 -4.45 1.48 9.15
CA ILE A 9 -5.65 1.04 9.85
C ILE A 9 -6.45 0.00 9.08
N GLY A 10 -5.83 -0.67 8.12
CA GLY A 10 -6.49 -1.71 7.33
C GLY A 10 -7.07 -2.85 8.17
N TRP A 11 -6.64 -3.03 9.41
CA TRP A 11 -7.21 -4.00 10.35
C TRP A 11 -8.42 -3.50 11.13
N LEU A 12 -8.74 -2.24 11.08
CA LEU A 12 -9.81 -1.69 11.91
C LEU A 12 -11.17 -2.38 11.68
N PRO A 13 -11.62 -2.64 10.43
CA PRO A 13 -12.86 -3.40 10.20
C PRO A 13 -12.85 -4.78 10.86
N GLN A 14 -11.72 -5.50 10.80
CA GLN A 14 -11.56 -6.80 11.45
C GLN A 14 -11.68 -6.69 12.97
N MET A 15 -11.02 -5.73 13.58
CA MET A 15 -11.07 -5.51 15.04
C MET A 15 -12.49 -5.19 15.50
N GLU A 16 -13.15 -4.27 14.81
CA GLU A 16 -14.54 -3.90 15.12
C GLU A 16 -15.51 -5.08 14.92
N ALA A 17 -15.34 -5.86 13.82
CA ALA A 17 -16.18 -7.03 13.55
C ALA A 17 -16.02 -8.15 14.60
N THR A 18 -14.88 -8.20 15.29
CA THR A 18 -14.60 -9.17 16.37
C THR A 18 -14.79 -8.59 17.78
N GLY A 19 -15.38 -7.39 17.88
CA GLY A 19 -15.81 -6.80 19.15
C GLY A 19 -14.75 -6.01 19.90
N TYR A 20 -13.63 -5.64 19.26
CA TYR A 20 -12.65 -4.76 19.87
C TYR A 20 -13.19 -3.34 19.97
N THR A 21 -13.00 -2.71 21.13
CA THR A 21 -13.28 -1.31 21.40
C THR A 21 -12.00 -0.58 21.78
N PHE A 22 -11.98 0.72 21.57
CA PHE A 22 -10.81 1.57 21.79
C PHE A 22 -11.13 2.61 22.85
N TYR A 23 -10.12 2.97 23.65
CA TYR A 23 -10.27 3.86 24.78
C TYR A 23 -9.23 4.97 24.77
N ASP A 24 -9.61 6.15 25.20
CA ASP A 24 -8.68 7.24 25.48
C ASP A 24 -7.94 6.98 26.81
N GLN A 25 -6.94 7.80 27.11
CA GLN A 25 -6.11 7.65 28.32
C GLN A 25 -6.89 7.76 29.64
N ASP A 26 -8.02 8.44 29.62
CA ASP A 26 -8.92 8.56 30.78
C ASP A 26 -9.88 7.36 30.94
N GLY A 27 -9.78 6.36 30.05
CA GLY A 27 -10.64 5.19 30.05
C GLY A 27 -11.98 5.39 29.32
N THR A 28 -12.20 6.53 28.68
CA THR A 28 -13.41 6.77 27.91
C THR A 28 -13.35 6.02 26.58
N GLU A 29 -14.39 5.24 26.30
CA GLU A 29 -14.52 4.57 25.00
C GLU A 29 -14.68 5.59 23.88
N LYS A 30 -13.91 5.42 22.79
CA LYS A 30 -13.88 6.36 21.69
C LYS A 30 -13.57 5.65 20.38
N GLU A 31 -14.14 6.16 19.31
CA GLU A 31 -13.89 5.68 17.95
C GLU A 31 -12.40 5.81 17.57
N CYS A 32 -11.84 4.75 16.97
CA CYS A 32 -10.39 4.65 16.69
C CYS A 32 -9.84 5.80 15.86
N LEU A 33 -10.52 6.19 14.78
CA LEU A 33 -10.07 7.31 13.94
C LEU A 33 -10.09 8.64 14.69
N GLN A 34 -11.07 8.83 15.59
CA GLN A 34 -11.11 10.01 16.43
C GLN A 34 -9.93 10.05 17.41
N LEU A 35 -9.59 8.90 18.02
CA LEU A 35 -8.41 8.80 18.87
C LEU A 35 -7.12 9.14 18.12
N LEU A 36 -6.96 8.61 16.93
CA LEU A 36 -5.80 8.92 16.08
C LEU A 36 -5.73 10.41 15.73
N LYS A 37 -6.85 11.00 15.35
CA LYS A 37 -6.95 12.43 15.05
C LYS A 37 -6.62 13.30 16.26
N ASP A 38 -7.15 12.96 17.43
CA ASP A 38 -6.89 13.68 18.68
C ASP A 38 -5.40 13.63 19.08
N ARG A 39 -4.67 12.59 18.62
CA ARG A 39 -3.22 12.44 18.78
C ARG A 39 -2.41 13.07 17.66
N GLY A 40 -3.03 13.84 16.78
CA GLY A 40 -2.37 14.61 15.73
C GLY A 40 -2.10 13.84 14.44
N MET A 41 -2.68 12.64 14.26
CA MET A 41 -2.67 11.95 12.96
C MET A 41 -3.58 12.70 11.99
N ASN A 42 -3.12 12.85 10.75
CA ASN A 42 -3.82 13.59 9.70
C ASN A 42 -4.00 12.77 8.42
N SER A 43 -3.60 11.50 8.43
CA SER A 43 -3.73 10.62 7.29
C SER A 43 -3.88 9.16 7.71
N VAL A 44 -4.44 8.36 6.80
CA VAL A 44 -4.58 6.91 6.96
C VAL A 44 -4.03 6.19 5.73
N ARG A 45 -3.46 5.01 5.95
CA ARG A 45 -3.09 4.06 4.90
C ARG A 45 -4.04 2.88 4.96
N LEU A 46 -4.68 2.58 3.83
CA LEU A 46 -5.65 1.50 3.69
C LEU A 46 -5.16 0.55 2.61
N ARG A 47 -4.96 -0.71 2.96
CA ARG A 47 -4.67 -1.75 1.98
C ARG A 47 -5.94 -2.25 1.32
N VAL A 48 -5.84 -2.69 0.08
CA VAL A 48 -6.91 -3.34 -0.64
C VAL A 48 -6.41 -4.66 -1.23
N TRP A 49 -7.21 -5.71 -1.04
CA TRP A 49 -7.03 -7.04 -1.62
C TRP A 49 -8.05 -7.26 -2.73
N VAL A 50 -7.77 -8.21 -3.62
CA VAL A 50 -8.63 -8.45 -4.80
C VAL A 50 -9.91 -9.19 -4.40
N ASN A 51 -9.77 -10.41 -3.88
CA ASN A 51 -10.88 -11.21 -3.39
C ASN A 51 -10.52 -11.81 -2.02
N PRO A 52 -10.54 -11.01 -0.93
CA PRO A 52 -10.28 -11.54 0.39
C PRO A 52 -11.36 -12.55 0.78
N ASN A 53 -11.03 -13.48 1.67
CA ASN A 53 -12.05 -14.36 2.24
C ASN A 53 -13.07 -13.55 3.07
N THR A 54 -14.20 -14.16 3.43
CA THR A 54 -15.29 -13.51 4.17
C THR A 54 -15.28 -13.78 5.67
N ASP A 55 -14.22 -14.38 6.20
CA ASP A 55 -14.08 -14.63 7.63
C ASP A 55 -13.85 -13.31 8.39
N LYS A 56 -14.65 -13.07 9.41
CA LYS A 56 -14.57 -11.86 10.25
C LYS A 56 -13.23 -11.68 10.94
N ALA A 57 -12.48 -12.74 11.17
CA ALA A 57 -11.18 -12.69 11.82
C ALA A 57 -10.01 -12.51 10.84
N SER A 58 -10.21 -12.72 9.54
CA SER A 58 -9.10 -12.69 8.57
C SER A 58 -9.46 -12.15 7.18
N GLY A 59 -10.74 -12.10 6.83
CA GLY A 59 -11.23 -11.75 5.50
C GLY A 59 -11.71 -10.31 5.41
N HIS A 60 -10.79 -9.38 5.41
CA HIS A 60 -11.12 -7.96 5.29
C HIS A 60 -10.31 -7.30 4.16
N CYS A 61 -10.40 -5.99 4.04
CA CYS A 61 -9.70 -5.19 3.03
C CYS A 61 -10.25 -5.42 1.60
N SER A 62 -11.53 -5.76 1.47
CA SER A 62 -12.20 -5.74 0.16
C SER A 62 -12.28 -4.31 -0.39
N LYS A 63 -12.61 -4.18 -1.66
CA LYS A 63 -12.88 -2.89 -2.29
C LYS A 63 -13.96 -2.11 -1.51
N GLU A 64 -15.04 -2.77 -1.16
CA GLU A 64 -16.20 -2.19 -0.46
C GLU A 64 -15.81 -1.66 0.92
N GLU A 65 -15.09 -2.47 1.71
CA GLU A 65 -14.58 -2.04 3.02
C GLU A 65 -13.56 -0.90 2.91
N THR A 66 -12.66 -0.99 1.93
CA THR A 66 -11.66 0.06 1.68
C THR A 66 -12.33 1.39 1.34
N VAL A 67 -13.37 1.37 0.50
CA VAL A 67 -14.17 2.57 0.17
C VAL A 67 -14.88 3.12 1.41
N ALA A 68 -15.51 2.26 2.20
CA ALA A 68 -16.20 2.68 3.44
C ALA A 68 -15.22 3.31 4.45
N MET A 69 -14.05 2.71 4.63
CA MET A 69 -13.00 3.22 5.52
C MET A 69 -12.41 4.54 5.03
N ALA A 70 -12.17 4.66 3.72
CA ALA A 70 -11.67 5.90 3.11
C ALA A 70 -12.67 7.06 3.28
N LEU A 71 -13.96 6.79 3.08
CA LEU A 71 -15.02 7.77 3.30
C LEU A 71 -15.11 8.19 4.78
N ARG A 72 -14.99 7.23 5.70
CA ARG A 72 -14.97 7.48 7.15
C ARG A 72 -13.80 8.38 7.54
N ALA A 73 -12.59 8.09 7.04
CA ALA A 73 -11.40 8.91 7.27
C ALA A 73 -11.54 10.32 6.69
N GLN A 74 -12.04 10.44 5.47
CA GLN A 74 -12.24 11.74 4.81
C GLN A 74 -13.25 12.63 5.57
N LYS A 75 -14.34 12.05 6.09
CA LYS A 75 -15.31 12.79 6.91
C LYS A 75 -14.69 13.40 8.17
N MET A 76 -13.60 12.82 8.66
CA MET A 76 -12.81 13.36 9.76
C MET A 76 -11.72 14.34 9.30
N GLY A 77 -11.63 14.65 8.02
CA GLY A 77 -10.62 15.53 7.45
C GLY A 77 -9.24 14.90 7.34
N MET A 78 -9.15 13.57 7.37
CA MET A 78 -7.90 12.82 7.18
C MET A 78 -7.61 12.60 5.70
N ARG A 79 -6.33 12.68 5.35
CA ARG A 79 -5.81 12.36 4.01
C ARG A 79 -5.75 10.83 3.84
N VAL A 80 -5.90 10.35 2.61
CA VAL A 80 -6.02 8.91 2.35
C VAL A 80 -4.92 8.42 1.41
N MET A 81 -4.26 7.33 1.78
CA MET A 81 -3.40 6.52 0.93
C MET A 81 -4.07 5.15 0.71
N ILE A 82 -4.14 4.70 -0.54
CA ILE A 82 -4.58 3.35 -0.90
C ILE A 82 -3.38 2.51 -1.29
N ASN A 83 -3.26 1.34 -0.66
CA ASN A 83 -2.19 0.39 -0.90
C ASN A 83 -2.73 -0.87 -1.61
N PHE A 84 -2.41 -1.02 -2.88
CA PHE A 84 -2.77 -2.20 -3.66
C PHE A 84 -1.78 -3.35 -3.42
N HIS A 85 -2.24 -4.45 -2.86
CA HIS A 85 -1.42 -5.66 -2.71
C HIS A 85 -1.39 -6.52 -3.96
N TYR A 86 -2.41 -6.43 -4.84
CA TYR A 86 -2.62 -7.33 -5.98
C TYR A 86 -2.56 -8.80 -5.58
N SER A 87 -3.20 -9.12 -4.50
CA SER A 87 -3.30 -10.45 -3.89
C SER A 87 -4.65 -10.56 -3.17
N ASP A 88 -5.06 -11.76 -2.80
CA ASP A 88 -6.28 -11.98 -1.99
C ASP A 88 -5.99 -11.88 -0.48
N SER A 89 -4.74 -11.68 -0.10
CA SER A 89 -4.28 -11.56 1.28
C SER A 89 -2.98 -10.73 1.32
N TRP A 90 -2.27 -10.77 2.45
CA TRP A 90 -0.98 -10.09 2.59
C TRP A 90 -0.01 -10.43 1.45
N ALA A 91 0.53 -9.38 0.81
CA ALA A 91 1.73 -9.41 0.01
C ALA A 91 2.86 -8.77 0.82
N ASP A 92 4.02 -9.42 0.84
CA ASP A 92 5.21 -9.01 1.59
C ASP A 92 6.49 -9.48 0.86
N PRO A 93 7.71 -9.15 1.33
CA PRO A 93 8.94 -9.51 0.64
C PRO A 93 9.13 -11.01 0.39
N ALA A 94 8.51 -11.87 1.20
CA ALA A 94 8.59 -13.33 1.06
C ALA A 94 7.41 -13.93 0.29
N LYS A 95 6.34 -13.16 0.05
CA LYS A 95 5.09 -13.67 -0.52
C LYS A 95 4.43 -12.64 -1.42
N GLN A 96 4.41 -12.90 -2.72
CA GLN A 96 3.78 -12.07 -3.74
C GLN A 96 2.85 -12.93 -4.63
N THR A 97 1.95 -13.65 -3.96
CA THR A 97 1.03 -14.60 -4.61
C THR A 97 -0.02 -13.86 -5.42
N LYS A 98 -0.21 -14.27 -6.67
CA LYS A 98 -1.31 -13.79 -7.51
C LYS A 98 -2.66 -14.07 -6.86
N PRO A 99 -3.67 -13.21 -7.06
CA PRO A 99 -5.05 -13.55 -6.73
C PRO A 99 -5.47 -14.87 -7.40
N ALA A 100 -6.28 -15.66 -6.72
CA ALA A 100 -6.74 -16.95 -7.25
C ALA A 100 -7.44 -16.78 -8.61
N ALA A 101 -8.20 -15.69 -8.77
CA ALA A 101 -8.89 -15.37 -10.04
C ALA A 101 -7.92 -15.10 -11.20
N TRP A 102 -6.67 -14.72 -10.92
CA TRP A 102 -5.66 -14.40 -11.94
C TRP A 102 -4.60 -15.51 -12.10
N ALA A 103 -4.70 -16.60 -11.33
CA ALA A 103 -3.65 -17.61 -11.22
C ALA A 103 -3.28 -18.27 -12.56
N THR A 104 -4.27 -18.42 -13.46
CA THR A 104 -4.09 -19.04 -14.77
C THR A 104 -4.02 -18.04 -15.94
N HIS A 105 -4.05 -16.75 -15.64
CA HIS A 105 -4.01 -15.72 -16.65
C HIS A 105 -2.64 -15.64 -17.32
N THR A 106 -2.65 -15.36 -18.61
CA THR A 106 -1.44 -15.04 -19.36
C THR A 106 -0.86 -13.70 -18.89
N PHE A 107 0.40 -13.43 -19.19
CA PHE A 107 1.01 -12.15 -18.83
C PHE A 107 0.24 -10.95 -19.41
N SER A 108 -0.28 -11.04 -20.63
CA SER A 108 -1.12 -9.98 -21.20
C SER A 108 -2.39 -9.76 -20.37
N GLN A 109 -3.04 -10.82 -19.92
CA GLN A 109 -4.21 -10.72 -19.05
C GLN A 109 -3.86 -10.12 -17.68
N LEU A 110 -2.69 -10.47 -17.11
CA LEU A 110 -2.23 -9.87 -15.85
C LEU A 110 -2.02 -8.35 -15.96
N LEU A 111 -1.55 -7.86 -17.10
CA LEU A 111 -1.45 -6.43 -17.36
C LEU A 111 -2.83 -5.76 -17.32
N ASP A 112 -3.83 -6.39 -17.92
CA ASP A 112 -5.21 -5.90 -17.90
C ASP A 112 -5.83 -6.01 -16.50
N ASP A 113 -5.55 -7.09 -15.77
CA ASP A 113 -6.02 -7.29 -14.38
C ASP A 113 -5.52 -6.17 -13.46
N VAL A 114 -4.21 -5.85 -13.50
CA VAL A 114 -3.65 -4.76 -12.70
C VAL A 114 -4.29 -3.42 -13.06
N TYR A 115 -4.43 -3.14 -14.34
CA TYR A 115 -5.04 -1.90 -14.80
C TYR A 115 -6.51 -1.80 -14.36
N ASN A 116 -7.29 -2.82 -14.64
CA ASN A 116 -8.74 -2.83 -14.38
C ASN A 116 -9.04 -2.82 -12.89
N HIS A 117 -8.35 -3.63 -12.08
CA HIS A 117 -8.55 -3.63 -10.62
C HIS A 117 -8.20 -2.28 -10.00
N THR A 118 -7.10 -1.68 -10.42
CA THR A 118 -6.70 -0.33 -9.94
C THR A 118 -7.77 0.70 -10.30
N GLN A 119 -8.23 0.73 -11.55
CA GLN A 119 -9.30 1.63 -11.98
C GLN A 119 -10.61 1.38 -11.23
N GLU A 120 -11.00 0.13 -11.06
CA GLU A 120 -12.24 -0.24 -10.39
C GLU A 120 -12.30 0.29 -8.97
N VAL A 121 -11.24 0.07 -8.18
CA VAL A 121 -11.15 0.56 -6.80
C VAL A 121 -11.14 2.09 -6.75
N LEU A 122 -10.35 2.74 -7.59
CA LEU A 122 -10.24 4.20 -7.59
C LEU A 122 -11.52 4.89 -8.10
N ASN A 123 -12.21 4.30 -9.07
CA ASN A 123 -13.51 4.79 -9.52
C ASN A 123 -14.60 4.60 -8.47
N ALA A 124 -14.57 3.49 -7.71
CA ALA A 124 -15.50 3.28 -6.59
C ALA A 124 -15.28 4.33 -5.49
N LEU A 125 -14.03 4.65 -5.14
CA LEU A 125 -13.69 5.74 -4.23
C LEU A 125 -14.20 7.09 -4.75
N LYS A 126 -13.93 7.42 -6.01
CA LYS A 126 -14.37 8.66 -6.65
C LYS A 126 -15.89 8.79 -6.64
N THR A 127 -16.61 7.70 -6.94
CA THR A 127 -18.08 7.66 -6.88
C THR A 127 -18.60 7.91 -5.47
N ALA A 128 -17.89 7.42 -4.45
CA ALA A 128 -18.19 7.68 -3.05
C ALA A 128 -17.78 9.11 -2.59
N GLY A 129 -17.20 9.92 -3.46
CA GLY A 129 -16.74 11.27 -3.16
C GLY A 129 -15.36 11.34 -2.48
N VAL A 130 -14.56 10.26 -2.57
CA VAL A 130 -13.21 10.20 -2.01
C VAL A 130 -12.17 10.20 -3.12
N THR A 131 -11.21 11.11 -3.06
CA THR A 131 -10.01 11.08 -3.90
C THR A 131 -8.81 10.85 -3.00
N PRO A 132 -8.14 9.70 -3.09
CA PRO A 132 -6.91 9.47 -2.33
C PRO A 132 -5.82 10.43 -2.80
N GLU A 133 -4.96 10.87 -1.90
CA GLU A 133 -3.81 11.69 -2.26
C GLU A 133 -2.67 10.84 -2.82
N TRP A 134 -2.57 9.61 -2.33
CA TRP A 134 -1.54 8.64 -2.73
C TRP A 134 -2.13 7.28 -3.05
N VAL A 135 -1.51 6.64 -4.01
CA VAL A 135 -1.75 5.23 -4.38
C VAL A 135 -0.41 4.51 -4.41
N GLN A 136 -0.32 3.43 -3.66
CA GLN A 136 0.84 2.55 -3.66
C GLN A 136 0.56 1.33 -4.52
N ILE A 137 1.41 1.10 -5.52
CA ILE A 137 1.33 -0.02 -6.46
C ILE A 137 2.23 -1.15 -5.98
N GLY A 138 1.62 -2.21 -5.46
CA GLY A 138 2.32 -3.29 -4.77
C GLY A 138 2.66 -2.96 -3.31
N ASN A 139 2.99 -3.96 -2.52
CA ASN A 139 3.39 -3.81 -1.12
C ASN A 139 4.69 -4.55 -0.87
N GLU A 140 5.74 -3.80 -0.47
CA GLU A 140 7.06 -4.35 -0.17
C GLU A 140 7.54 -5.31 -1.27
N ILE A 141 7.91 -4.76 -2.42
CA ILE A 141 8.20 -5.51 -3.64
C ILE A 141 9.69 -5.60 -4.00
N PRO A 142 10.64 -5.85 -3.07
CA PRO A 142 12.05 -5.96 -3.40
C PRO A 142 12.34 -7.09 -4.39
N GLY A 143 11.53 -8.16 -4.36
CA GLY A 143 11.54 -9.28 -5.30
C GLY A 143 10.51 -9.21 -6.42
N GLY A 144 9.84 -8.06 -6.59
CA GLY A 144 8.73 -7.88 -7.53
C GLY A 144 7.37 -8.19 -6.93
N MET A 145 6.35 -8.31 -7.76
CA MET A 145 4.96 -8.62 -7.39
C MET A 145 4.34 -9.62 -8.36
N LEU A 146 3.20 -10.23 -8.01
CA LEU A 146 2.48 -11.16 -8.88
C LEU A 146 3.38 -12.28 -9.43
N TRP A 147 4.04 -12.99 -8.52
CA TRP A 147 4.98 -14.04 -8.89
C TRP A 147 4.32 -15.22 -9.61
N PRO A 148 5.04 -15.85 -10.58
CA PRO A 148 6.45 -15.58 -10.96
C PRO A 148 6.60 -14.47 -12.02
N GLU A 149 5.56 -14.06 -12.73
CA GLU A 149 5.63 -13.20 -13.92
C GLU A 149 6.23 -11.82 -13.62
N GLY A 150 5.82 -11.21 -12.53
CA GLY A 150 6.31 -9.88 -12.09
C GLY A 150 7.47 -9.93 -11.09
N SER A 151 8.25 -11.03 -11.06
CA SER A 151 9.44 -11.06 -10.22
C SER A 151 10.58 -10.22 -10.79
N THR A 152 11.53 -9.82 -9.94
CA THR A 152 12.76 -9.12 -10.36
C THR A 152 13.70 -9.96 -11.21
N ASN A 153 13.44 -11.26 -11.35
CA ASN A 153 14.10 -12.10 -12.36
C ASN A 153 13.66 -11.73 -13.80
N ASN A 154 12.55 -11.03 -13.93
CA ASN A 154 12.04 -10.51 -15.21
C ASN A 154 11.61 -9.05 -15.08
N TRP A 155 12.60 -8.17 -14.97
CA TRP A 155 12.38 -6.73 -14.81
C TRP A 155 11.52 -6.09 -15.90
N LYS A 156 11.60 -6.60 -17.14
CA LYS A 156 10.76 -6.10 -18.24
C LYS A 156 9.28 -6.31 -17.91
N GLN A 157 8.89 -7.49 -17.45
CA GLN A 157 7.49 -7.77 -17.08
C GLN A 157 7.09 -7.01 -15.83
N LEU A 158 7.94 -6.97 -14.81
CA LEU A 158 7.67 -6.18 -13.60
C LEU A 158 7.44 -4.70 -13.92
N GLY A 159 8.31 -4.11 -14.74
CA GLY A 159 8.17 -2.71 -15.15
C GLY A 159 6.85 -2.44 -15.89
N GLN A 160 6.41 -3.35 -16.74
CA GLN A 160 5.13 -3.24 -17.43
C GLN A 160 3.93 -3.32 -16.48
N LEU A 161 3.97 -4.23 -15.48
CA LEU A 161 2.93 -4.33 -14.46
C LEU A 161 2.84 -3.07 -13.60
N LEU A 162 3.97 -2.55 -13.14
CA LEU A 162 4.03 -1.30 -12.36
C LEU A 162 3.49 -0.12 -13.17
N ASN A 163 3.87 -0.02 -14.45
CA ASN A 163 3.38 1.03 -15.33
C ASN A 163 1.86 0.92 -15.59
N LYS A 164 1.29 -0.28 -15.62
CA LYS A 164 -0.16 -0.45 -15.72
C LYS A 164 -0.91 0.10 -14.49
N GLY A 165 -0.38 -0.14 -13.29
CA GLY A 165 -0.95 0.46 -12.07
C GLY A 165 -0.81 1.98 -12.05
N TYR A 166 0.34 2.51 -12.49
CA TYR A 166 0.55 3.95 -12.64
C TYR A 166 -0.44 4.57 -13.64
N ASP A 167 -0.53 4.01 -14.85
CA ASP A 167 -1.38 4.54 -15.92
C ASP A 167 -2.87 4.49 -15.52
N ALA A 168 -3.31 3.40 -14.88
CA ALA A 168 -4.67 3.27 -14.35
C ALA A 168 -4.98 4.36 -13.32
N THR A 169 -4.04 4.62 -12.40
CA THR A 169 -4.17 5.67 -11.39
C THR A 169 -4.30 7.05 -12.02
N LYS A 170 -3.40 7.38 -12.96
CA LYS A 170 -3.40 8.68 -13.65
C LYS A 170 -4.61 8.88 -14.57
N ALA A 171 -5.18 7.79 -15.09
CA ALA A 171 -6.41 7.84 -15.89
C ALA A 171 -7.64 8.22 -15.03
N VAL A 172 -7.65 7.87 -13.74
CA VAL A 172 -8.75 8.27 -12.83
C VAL A 172 -8.56 9.70 -12.34
N ASP A 173 -7.36 10.05 -11.87
CA ASP A 173 -6.98 11.43 -11.52
C ASP A 173 -5.46 11.61 -11.63
N LYS A 174 -5.04 12.55 -12.49
CA LYS A 174 -3.63 12.88 -12.73
C LYS A 174 -2.88 13.43 -11.51
N ASN A 175 -3.61 13.95 -10.53
CA ASN A 175 -3.03 14.57 -9.34
C ASN A 175 -2.66 13.55 -8.26
N ILE A 176 -3.25 12.35 -8.28
CA ILE A 176 -2.89 11.28 -7.35
C ILE A 176 -1.41 10.93 -7.52
N LYS A 177 -0.67 10.91 -6.41
CA LYS A 177 0.74 10.53 -6.41
C LYS A 177 0.89 9.02 -6.29
N VAL A 178 1.70 8.44 -7.16
CA VAL A 178 1.94 7.00 -7.21
C VAL A 178 3.24 6.66 -6.49
N ILE A 179 3.16 5.68 -5.60
CA ILE A 179 4.25 5.21 -4.76
C ILE A 179 4.66 3.80 -5.22
N VAL A 180 5.97 3.58 -5.34
CA VAL A 180 6.58 2.24 -5.40
C VAL A 180 7.31 1.99 -4.08
N HIS A 181 7.10 0.83 -3.46
CA HIS A 181 7.42 0.58 -2.06
C HIS A 181 8.31 -0.65 -1.87
N VAL A 182 9.42 -0.45 -1.18
CA VAL A 182 10.41 -1.48 -0.85
C VAL A 182 10.65 -1.51 0.66
N ASP A 183 10.95 -2.68 1.21
CA ASP A 183 11.28 -2.89 2.62
C ASP A 183 12.73 -2.57 2.95
N GLU A 184 13.10 -2.68 4.24
CA GLU A 184 14.45 -2.41 4.76
C GLU A 184 15.01 -1.04 4.36
N GLY A 185 14.29 0.03 4.73
CA GLY A 185 14.64 1.41 4.38
C GLY A 185 16.05 1.87 4.75
N ASN A 186 16.75 1.17 5.62
CA ASN A 186 18.17 1.40 5.96
C ASN A 186 19.15 0.67 5.01
N ASN A 187 18.66 -0.12 4.05
CA ASN A 187 19.49 -0.88 3.12
C ASN A 187 19.61 -0.17 1.77
N ASN A 188 20.49 0.82 1.69
CA ASN A 188 20.72 1.60 0.47
C ASN A 188 21.07 0.73 -0.74
N THR A 189 21.87 -0.31 -0.58
CA THR A 189 22.22 -1.23 -1.68
C THR A 189 20.98 -1.88 -2.27
N LYS A 190 20.03 -2.33 -1.43
CA LYS A 190 18.74 -2.88 -1.88
C LYS A 190 17.95 -1.84 -2.68
N PHE A 191 17.87 -0.61 -2.18
CA PHE A 191 17.16 0.49 -2.83
C PHE A 191 17.80 0.86 -4.17
N ARG A 192 19.10 1.06 -4.21
CA ARG A 192 19.81 1.33 -5.47
C ARG A 192 19.61 0.21 -6.48
N THR A 193 19.80 -1.05 -6.07
CA THR A 193 19.57 -2.19 -6.95
C THR A 193 18.16 -2.20 -7.53
N PHE A 194 17.14 -1.96 -6.71
CA PHE A 194 15.76 -1.98 -7.17
C PHE A 194 15.46 -0.78 -8.08
N PHE A 195 15.75 0.45 -7.65
CA PHE A 195 15.32 1.65 -8.37
C PHE A 195 16.20 1.98 -9.59
N ASP A 196 17.47 1.58 -9.63
CA ASP A 196 18.30 1.66 -10.84
C ASP A 196 17.76 0.71 -11.92
N ASN A 197 17.36 -0.51 -11.55
CA ASN A 197 16.68 -1.42 -12.48
C ASN A 197 15.31 -0.87 -12.91
N ALA A 198 14.52 -0.33 -11.99
CA ALA A 198 13.24 0.28 -12.32
C ALA A 198 13.41 1.42 -13.33
N THR A 199 14.41 2.27 -13.12
CA THR A 199 14.77 3.35 -14.05
C THR A 199 15.14 2.81 -15.43
N SER A 200 15.96 1.76 -15.49
CA SER A 200 16.38 1.11 -16.73
C SER A 200 15.20 0.54 -17.54
N GLN A 201 14.11 0.19 -16.87
CA GLN A 201 12.87 -0.32 -17.45
C GLN A 201 11.81 0.77 -17.66
N ASN A 202 12.15 2.04 -17.46
CA ASN A 202 11.22 3.17 -17.55
C ASN A 202 9.97 3.01 -16.66
N VAL A 203 10.17 2.51 -15.44
CA VAL A 203 9.09 2.43 -14.45
C VAL A 203 8.70 3.85 -14.01
N LYS A 204 7.40 4.11 -14.04
CA LYS A 204 6.81 5.39 -13.67
C LYS A 204 6.37 5.37 -12.21
N TYR A 205 6.79 6.35 -11.44
CA TYR A 205 6.32 6.62 -10.08
C TYR A 205 6.55 8.08 -9.72
N ASP A 206 5.88 8.57 -8.68
CA ASP A 206 6.06 9.93 -8.18
C ASP A 206 6.85 9.95 -6.87
N ILE A 207 6.80 8.85 -6.10
CA ILE A 207 7.36 8.77 -4.73
C ILE A 207 7.97 7.39 -4.51
N ILE A 208 9.12 7.35 -3.85
CA ILE A 208 9.70 6.13 -3.30
C ILE A 208 9.13 5.93 -1.90
N GLY A 209 8.50 4.77 -1.66
CA GLY A 209 8.06 4.34 -0.34
C GLY A 209 9.06 3.36 0.27
N LEU A 210 9.18 3.41 1.60
CA LEU A 210 10.02 2.46 2.32
C LEU A 210 9.34 2.00 3.62
N SER A 211 9.58 0.75 3.99
CA SER A 211 9.34 0.24 5.34
C SER A 211 10.65 0.22 6.11
N TYR A 212 10.61 0.65 7.37
CA TYR A 212 11.75 0.58 8.26
C TYR A 212 11.32 0.02 9.61
N TYR A 213 11.76 -1.20 9.88
CA TYR A 213 11.48 -1.94 11.11
C TYR A 213 12.75 -2.50 11.72
N PRO A 214 13.36 -1.86 12.73
CA PRO A 214 14.51 -2.40 13.45
C PRO A 214 14.29 -3.82 13.96
N PHE A 215 13.05 -4.15 14.33
CA PHE A 215 12.64 -5.50 14.76
C PHE A 215 13.06 -6.61 13.77
N TRP A 216 12.79 -6.42 12.48
CA TRP A 216 13.13 -7.41 11.46
C TRP A 216 14.63 -7.47 11.15
N ILE A 217 15.33 -6.34 11.33
CA ILE A 217 16.77 -6.23 11.16
C ILE A 217 17.50 -6.84 12.35
N LYS A 218 16.81 -7.09 13.48
CA LYS A 218 17.35 -7.59 14.75
C LYS A 218 18.45 -6.69 15.33
N LYS A 219 18.26 -5.39 15.21
CA LYS A 219 19.14 -4.34 15.73
C LYS A 219 18.29 -3.29 16.43
N ASP A 220 18.91 -2.54 17.34
CA ASP A 220 18.33 -1.33 17.88
C ASP A 220 18.27 -0.24 16.78
N TYR A 221 17.27 0.66 16.87
CA TYR A 221 17.15 1.74 15.88
C TYR A 221 18.39 2.65 15.87
N THR A 222 19.07 2.82 17.00
CA THR A 222 20.29 3.63 17.11
C THR A 222 21.45 3.09 16.29
N GLU A 223 21.44 1.79 15.98
CA GLU A 223 22.47 1.15 15.15
C GLU A 223 22.18 1.31 13.64
N THR A 224 20.96 1.66 13.25
CA THR A 224 20.52 1.65 11.86
C THR A 224 19.92 2.97 11.37
N ILE A 225 19.75 3.95 12.26
CA ILE A 225 19.16 5.25 11.90
C ILE A 225 20.05 6.05 10.95
N ALA A 226 21.37 5.98 11.10
CA ALA A 226 22.31 6.64 10.20
C ALA A 226 22.27 6.04 8.79
N ASP A 227 22.09 4.73 8.67
CA ASP A 227 21.94 4.05 7.38
C ASP A 227 20.60 4.44 6.72
N LEU A 228 19.53 4.59 7.52
CA LEU A 228 18.24 5.09 7.01
C LEU A 228 18.38 6.52 6.49
N GLU A 229 19.02 7.41 7.27
CA GLU A 229 19.27 8.79 6.85
C GLU A 229 20.09 8.86 5.57
N PHE A 230 21.15 8.04 5.48
CA PHE A 230 21.96 7.95 4.27
C PHE A 230 21.09 7.53 3.06
N ASN A 231 20.28 6.48 3.20
CA ASN A 231 19.42 6.00 2.11
C ASN A 231 18.38 7.06 1.69
N LEU A 232 17.77 7.76 2.65
CA LEU A 232 16.80 8.83 2.36
C LEU A 232 17.42 10.03 1.62
N ASN A 233 18.70 10.32 1.87
CA ASN A 233 19.40 11.41 1.20
C ASN A 233 19.96 11.01 -0.18
N ASP A 234 20.21 9.72 -0.39
CA ASP A 234 20.81 9.21 -1.63
C ASP A 234 19.74 8.92 -2.71
N MET A 235 18.54 8.51 -2.31
CA MET A 235 17.43 8.15 -3.21
C MET A 235 16.56 9.33 -3.60
#